data_95bbd271a8c2762da0e7c4aecb9ba047
#
_entry.id   95bbd271a8c2762da0e7c4aecb9ba047
#
_cell.length_a   1.000
_cell.length_b   1.000
_cell.length_c   1.000
_cell.angle_alpha   90.00
_cell.angle_beta   90.00
_cell.angle_gamma   90.00
#
_symmetry.space_group_name_H-M   'P 1'
#
loop_
_entity.id
_entity.type
_entity.pdbx_description
1 polymer ?
#
loop_
_entity_poly.entity_id
_entity_poly.type
_entity_poly.pdbx_seq_one_letter_code
_entity_poly.pdbx_strand_id
1 'polypeptide(L)'
;MKIVLVVDQFDDANNGTTISAQRFARALVAHGNQVRVIACGKPAPYKYPVRQMHFPPVVEHIVSSQGMRLAVPNKHVFEKASAWADVVHFMMPSPLGVMGLRHVEKVGIPHTAAFHCQPENITFSFHLGNNKRVNDWVYKKFRDTFYNRFTHIHCPSNMIANQLREHGYTAKLHVISNGIGAAYYYQKREKEDWLAGKFAVIMVGRYSGEKRQDELIEACKRSRHARQIQLILAGKGPLEKKYRKLCEGLPNPVVMDFYSPERLIEILAQCDLYVHTSDAEIEAMSCMEAFACGLVPVIADSPRSATPQFALDERSLFPAGDVDTLAKRIDYWIEHPEERREMEHRYAENAKKYSLENSILQTEEMFREAMEEMGRVPGEGAQ
;
A
#
# COMPACT_ATOMS: atom_id res chain seq x y z
N MET A 1 -23.55 9.57 3.00
CA MET A 1 -23.84 8.12 2.99
C MET A 1 -23.47 7.51 4.33
N LYS A 2 -24.11 6.42 4.72
CA LYS A 2 -23.74 5.55 5.84
C LYS A 2 -22.95 4.37 5.30
N ILE A 3 -21.66 4.35 5.55
CA ILE A 3 -20.71 3.41 4.97
C ILE A 3 -20.18 2.46 6.05
N VAL A 4 -20.21 1.16 5.77
CA VAL A 4 -19.55 0.15 6.61
C VAL A 4 -18.32 -0.38 5.89
N LEU A 5 -17.13 -0.20 6.49
CA LEU A 5 -15.90 -0.83 6.03
C LEU A 5 -15.69 -2.17 6.75
N VAL A 6 -15.47 -3.24 6.00
CA VAL A 6 -15.18 -4.57 6.54
C VAL A 6 -13.69 -4.86 6.36
N VAL A 7 -12.96 -4.87 7.46
CA VAL A 7 -11.52 -5.12 7.50
C VAL A 7 -11.18 -5.92 8.76
N ASP A 8 -10.26 -6.87 8.67
CA ASP A 8 -9.97 -7.75 9.80
C ASP A 8 -9.32 -6.99 10.97
N GLN A 9 -8.44 -6.02 10.68
CA GLN A 9 -7.69 -5.22 11.64
C GLN A 9 -7.82 -3.74 11.30
N PHE A 10 -8.01 -2.88 12.32
CA PHE A 10 -8.17 -1.45 12.13
C PHE A 10 -7.35 -0.59 13.11
N ASP A 11 -7.06 -1.08 14.32
CA ASP A 11 -6.45 -0.26 15.39
C ASP A 11 -4.95 -0.03 15.17
N ASP A 12 -4.23 -1.05 14.72
CA ASP A 12 -2.77 -1.02 14.56
C ASP A 12 -2.41 -0.90 13.07
N ALA A 13 -1.80 0.20 12.67
CA ALA A 13 -1.37 0.48 11.28
C ALA A 13 -0.09 -0.29 10.92
N ASN A 14 -0.11 -1.63 10.99
CA ASN A 14 1.05 -2.49 10.81
C ASN A 14 1.23 -3.01 9.38
N ASN A 15 0.25 -2.78 8.50
CA ASN A 15 0.28 -3.22 7.10
C ASN A 15 -0.46 -2.23 6.20
N GLY A 16 -0.19 -2.29 4.90
CA GLY A 16 -0.74 -1.36 3.91
C GLY A 16 -2.26 -1.32 3.85
N THR A 17 -2.94 -2.48 3.96
CA THR A 17 -4.41 -2.56 3.93
C THR A 17 -5.04 -1.82 5.11
N THR A 18 -4.49 -1.99 6.31
CA THR A 18 -4.97 -1.29 7.51
C THR A 18 -4.74 0.23 7.40
N ILE A 19 -3.56 0.64 6.90
CA ILE A 19 -3.25 2.06 6.68
C ILE A 19 -4.22 2.67 5.68
N SER A 20 -4.48 2.01 4.55
CA SER A 20 -5.46 2.46 3.56
C SER A 20 -6.86 2.55 4.16
N ALA A 21 -7.33 1.51 4.88
CA ALA A 21 -8.64 1.52 5.51
C ALA A 21 -8.82 2.68 6.50
N GLN A 22 -7.79 2.98 7.32
CA GLN A 22 -7.82 4.11 8.26
C GLN A 22 -7.84 5.46 7.53
N ARG A 23 -7.04 5.62 6.46
CA ARG A 23 -6.99 6.83 5.65
C ARG A 23 -8.34 7.09 4.97
N PHE A 24 -8.89 6.08 4.31
CA PHE A 24 -10.19 6.16 3.65
C PHE A 24 -11.31 6.46 4.66
N ALA A 25 -11.34 5.76 5.80
CA ALA A 25 -12.36 6.02 6.83
C ALA A 25 -12.34 7.48 7.31
N ARG A 26 -11.16 8.02 7.63
CA ARG A 26 -11.00 9.42 8.08
C ARG A 26 -11.39 10.41 6.98
N ALA A 27 -10.97 10.17 5.75
CA ALA A 27 -11.24 11.06 4.64
C ALA A 27 -12.71 11.03 4.23
N LEU A 28 -13.38 9.87 4.21
CA LEU A 28 -14.82 9.77 3.98
C LEU A 28 -15.63 10.51 5.06
N VAL A 29 -15.21 10.44 6.33
CA VAL A 29 -15.83 11.22 7.42
C VAL A 29 -15.62 12.72 7.20
N ALA A 30 -14.43 13.15 6.80
CA ALA A 30 -14.14 14.56 6.50
C ALA A 30 -14.99 15.09 5.32
N HIS A 31 -15.38 14.22 4.37
CA HIS A 31 -16.31 14.50 3.26
C HIS A 31 -17.79 14.44 3.67
N GLY A 32 -18.11 14.34 4.97
CA GLY A 32 -19.48 14.38 5.47
C GLY A 32 -20.21 13.04 5.48
N ASN A 33 -19.52 11.92 5.22
CA ASN A 33 -20.11 10.60 5.36
C ASN A 33 -20.08 10.11 6.81
N GLN A 34 -21.00 9.22 7.14
CA GLN A 34 -20.97 8.46 8.37
C GLN A 34 -20.29 7.13 8.13
N VAL A 35 -19.15 6.87 8.79
CA VAL A 35 -18.38 5.65 8.57
C VAL A 35 -18.35 4.81 9.84
N ARG A 36 -18.65 3.52 9.71
CA ARG A 36 -18.43 2.51 10.75
C ARG A 36 -17.57 1.38 10.20
N VAL A 37 -16.89 0.69 11.10
CA VAL A 37 -15.93 -0.36 10.73
C VAL A 37 -16.28 -1.66 11.43
N ILE A 38 -16.30 -2.77 10.69
CA ILE A 38 -16.30 -4.11 11.30
C ILE A 38 -14.85 -4.58 11.35
N ALA A 39 -14.29 -4.73 12.56
CA ALA A 39 -12.89 -5.15 12.73
C ALA A 39 -12.67 -5.79 14.11
N CYS A 40 -11.62 -6.60 14.23
CA CYS A 40 -11.15 -7.02 15.56
C CYS A 40 -10.47 -5.85 16.29
N GLY A 41 -10.36 -5.97 17.63
CA GLY A 41 -9.68 -5.01 18.48
C GLY A 41 -10.59 -4.35 19.52
N LYS A 42 -10.17 -3.19 20.04
CA LYS A 42 -10.89 -2.50 21.12
C LYS A 42 -12.23 -1.93 20.62
N PRO A 43 -13.28 -1.98 21.46
CA PRO A 43 -14.54 -1.30 21.15
C PRO A 43 -14.35 0.21 20.98
N ALA A 44 -15.06 0.79 20.00
CA ALA A 44 -15.11 2.24 19.77
C ALA A 44 -16.50 2.62 19.20
N PRO A 45 -16.97 3.87 19.37
CA PRO A 45 -18.31 4.30 18.89
C PRO A 45 -18.54 4.07 17.39
N TYR A 46 -17.47 4.14 16.59
CA TYR A 46 -17.48 3.93 15.13
C TYR A 46 -17.19 2.47 14.73
N LYS A 47 -17.06 1.53 15.68
CA LYS A 47 -16.66 0.15 15.41
C LYS A 47 -17.70 -0.85 15.89
N TYR A 48 -17.96 -1.81 15.02
CA TYR A 48 -18.60 -3.07 15.35
C TYR A 48 -17.50 -4.10 15.66
N PRO A 49 -17.16 -4.34 16.93
CA PRO A 49 -16.03 -5.19 17.27
C PRO A 49 -16.35 -6.66 17.04
N VAL A 50 -15.39 -7.38 16.46
CA VAL A 50 -15.38 -8.84 16.35
C VAL A 50 -14.15 -9.41 17.03
N ARG A 51 -14.16 -10.72 17.34
CA ARG A 51 -13.02 -11.38 18.00
C ARG A 51 -11.88 -11.59 17.00
N GLN A 52 -10.64 -11.53 17.49
CA GLN A 52 -9.48 -11.97 16.72
C GLN A 52 -9.50 -13.49 16.57
N MET A 53 -9.14 -13.97 15.37
CA MET A 53 -8.91 -15.38 15.10
C MET A 53 -7.50 -15.75 15.55
N HIS A 54 -7.37 -16.89 16.21
CA HIS A 54 -6.09 -17.44 16.62
C HIS A 54 -5.81 -18.73 15.85
N PHE A 55 -4.56 -18.93 15.48
CA PHE A 55 -4.09 -20.07 14.73
C PHE A 55 -3.09 -20.92 15.55
N PRO A 56 -2.79 -22.15 15.12
CA PRO A 56 -1.64 -22.88 15.65
C PRO A 56 -0.35 -22.05 15.53
N PRO A 57 0.64 -22.23 16.45
CA PRO A 57 1.78 -21.31 16.58
C PRO A 57 2.55 -21.01 15.30
N VAL A 58 2.72 -21.99 14.42
CA VAL A 58 3.42 -21.80 13.12
C VAL A 58 2.66 -20.85 12.20
N VAL A 59 1.34 -21.06 12.04
CA VAL A 59 0.49 -20.22 11.21
C VAL A 59 0.32 -18.83 11.82
N GLU A 60 0.14 -18.75 13.14
CA GLU A 60 0.07 -17.49 13.88
C GLU A 60 1.33 -16.65 13.67
N HIS A 61 2.51 -17.31 13.73
CA HIS A 61 3.77 -16.62 13.47
C HIS A 61 3.86 -16.06 12.03
N ILE A 62 3.42 -16.82 11.02
CA ILE A 62 3.41 -16.37 9.62
C ILE A 62 2.47 -15.17 9.46
N VAL A 63 1.23 -15.26 9.95
CA VAL A 63 0.23 -14.19 9.85
C VAL A 63 0.70 -12.93 10.58
N SER A 64 1.17 -13.07 11.81
CA SER A 64 1.63 -11.94 12.63
C SER A 64 2.92 -11.31 12.11
N SER A 65 3.83 -12.11 11.52
CA SER A 65 5.04 -11.58 10.88
C SER A 65 4.74 -10.68 9.68
N GLN A 66 3.57 -10.85 9.06
CA GLN A 66 3.03 -9.95 8.03
C GLN A 66 2.37 -8.68 8.61
N GLY A 67 2.35 -8.51 9.93
CA GLY A 67 1.62 -7.44 10.59
C GLY A 67 0.09 -7.60 10.46
N MET A 68 -0.38 -8.80 10.15
CA MET A 68 -1.81 -9.09 9.95
C MET A 68 -2.41 -9.78 11.17
N ARG A 69 -3.69 -9.49 11.41
CA ARG A 69 -4.57 -10.22 12.31
C ARG A 69 -5.85 -10.52 11.55
N LEU A 70 -6.34 -11.75 11.62
CA LEU A 70 -7.63 -12.12 11.04
C LEU A 70 -8.73 -12.09 12.09
N ALA A 71 -9.96 -11.82 11.66
CA ALA A 71 -11.11 -11.67 12.52
C ALA A 71 -12.06 -12.86 12.41
N VAL A 72 -12.67 -13.24 13.52
CA VAL A 72 -13.73 -14.27 13.56
C VAL A 72 -15.03 -13.63 13.09
N PRO A 73 -15.66 -14.15 12.05
CA PRO A 73 -16.96 -13.65 11.58
C PRO A 73 -18.03 -13.75 12.66
N ASN A 74 -18.92 -12.75 12.72
CA ASN A 74 -20.06 -12.75 13.66
C ASN A 74 -21.33 -12.27 12.95
N LYS A 75 -22.30 -13.17 12.83
CA LYS A 75 -23.58 -12.92 12.16
C LYS A 75 -24.33 -11.73 12.73
N HIS A 76 -24.45 -11.61 14.05
CA HIS A 76 -25.18 -10.51 14.70
C HIS A 76 -24.51 -9.15 14.49
N VAL A 77 -23.19 -9.12 14.34
CA VAL A 77 -22.49 -7.90 13.98
C VAL A 77 -22.87 -7.45 12.56
N PHE A 78 -22.91 -8.37 11.60
CA PHE A 78 -23.34 -8.07 10.24
C PHE A 78 -24.82 -7.67 10.17
N GLU A 79 -25.71 -8.30 10.93
CA GLU A 79 -27.13 -7.92 11.04
C GLU A 79 -27.28 -6.44 11.49
N LYS A 80 -26.59 -6.06 12.57
CA LYS A 80 -26.61 -4.67 13.08
C LYS A 80 -25.97 -3.68 12.09
N ALA A 81 -24.86 -4.05 11.47
CA ALA A 81 -24.17 -3.18 10.53
C ALA A 81 -25.00 -2.96 9.27
N SER A 82 -25.59 -4.02 8.71
CA SER A 82 -26.44 -3.95 7.50
C SER A 82 -27.70 -3.15 7.73
N ALA A 83 -28.35 -3.26 8.90
CA ALA A 83 -29.51 -2.45 9.24
C ALA A 83 -29.22 -0.94 9.32
N TRP A 84 -27.97 -0.56 9.48
CA TRP A 84 -27.55 0.85 9.54
C TRP A 84 -26.98 1.36 8.23
N ALA A 85 -26.35 0.53 7.41
CA ALA A 85 -25.55 0.92 6.26
C ALA A 85 -26.38 1.23 5.01
N ASP A 86 -25.97 2.24 4.25
CA ASP A 86 -26.37 2.45 2.86
C ASP A 86 -25.55 1.53 1.92
N VAL A 87 -24.26 1.37 2.21
CA VAL A 87 -23.30 0.54 1.45
C VAL A 87 -22.29 -0.15 2.35
N VAL A 88 -21.86 -1.35 1.99
CA VAL A 88 -20.82 -2.11 2.68
C VAL A 88 -19.62 -2.32 1.75
N HIS A 89 -18.45 -1.90 2.18
CA HIS A 89 -17.20 -2.03 1.42
C HIS A 89 -16.25 -3.03 2.07
N PHE A 90 -15.83 -4.03 1.33
CA PHE A 90 -14.98 -5.12 1.79
C PHE A 90 -13.52 -4.90 1.37
N MET A 91 -12.60 -4.86 2.34
CA MET A 91 -11.18 -4.57 2.09
C MET A 91 -10.37 -5.80 1.65
N MET A 92 -10.82 -7.02 1.96
CA MET A 92 -10.06 -8.25 1.65
C MET A 92 -10.95 -9.51 1.63
N PRO A 93 -10.50 -10.58 0.91
CA PRO A 93 -11.20 -11.86 0.80
C PRO A 93 -10.90 -12.78 2.00
N SER A 94 -10.97 -12.24 3.22
CA SER A 94 -10.76 -12.98 4.46
C SER A 94 -11.98 -13.81 4.86
N PRO A 95 -11.90 -14.72 5.86
CA PRO A 95 -13.07 -15.38 6.43
C PRO A 95 -14.16 -14.41 6.87
N LEU A 96 -13.77 -13.25 7.47
CA LEU A 96 -14.71 -12.18 7.82
C LEU A 96 -15.40 -11.62 6.57
N GLY A 97 -14.64 -11.31 5.52
CA GLY A 97 -15.15 -10.79 4.26
C GLY A 97 -16.10 -11.77 3.57
N VAL A 98 -15.72 -13.04 3.43
CA VAL A 98 -16.52 -14.07 2.75
C VAL A 98 -17.86 -14.31 3.45
N MET A 99 -17.87 -14.36 4.79
CA MET A 99 -19.12 -14.54 5.54
C MET A 99 -19.97 -13.27 5.52
N GLY A 100 -19.35 -12.10 5.62
CA GLY A 100 -20.04 -10.81 5.51
C GLY A 100 -20.70 -10.64 4.15
N LEU A 101 -20.03 -11.00 3.08
CA LEU A 101 -20.56 -10.96 1.72
C LEU A 101 -21.85 -11.80 1.59
N ARG A 102 -21.83 -13.05 2.07
CA ARG A 102 -23.02 -13.92 2.07
C ARG A 102 -24.21 -13.29 2.82
N HIS A 103 -23.92 -12.54 3.87
CA HIS A 103 -24.95 -11.87 4.64
C HIS A 103 -25.52 -10.66 3.88
N VAL A 104 -24.70 -9.77 3.36
CA VAL A 104 -25.17 -8.55 2.65
C VAL A 104 -25.91 -8.86 1.37
N GLU A 105 -25.53 -9.92 0.64
CA GLU A 105 -26.27 -10.42 -0.51
C GLU A 105 -27.66 -10.91 -0.11
N LYS A 106 -27.76 -11.69 0.99
CA LYS A 106 -29.04 -12.23 1.48
C LYS A 106 -30.02 -11.12 1.86
N VAL A 107 -29.53 -10.01 2.44
CA VAL A 107 -30.37 -8.88 2.87
C VAL A 107 -30.49 -7.78 1.80
N GLY A 108 -29.81 -7.92 0.66
CA GLY A 108 -29.91 -6.98 -0.46
C GLY A 108 -29.33 -5.61 -0.15
N ILE A 109 -28.17 -5.54 0.53
CA ILE A 109 -27.44 -4.28 0.78
C ILE A 109 -26.43 -4.04 -0.35
N PRO A 110 -26.33 -2.80 -0.92
CA PRO A 110 -25.28 -2.42 -1.83
C PRO A 110 -23.90 -2.73 -1.26
N HIS A 111 -23.05 -3.36 -2.06
CA HIS A 111 -21.73 -3.76 -1.58
C HIS A 111 -20.69 -3.72 -2.68
N THR A 112 -19.48 -3.34 -2.29
CA THR A 112 -18.30 -3.22 -3.15
C THR A 112 -17.10 -3.88 -2.49
N ALA A 113 -16.05 -4.18 -3.24
CA ALA A 113 -14.82 -4.72 -2.70
C ALA A 113 -13.61 -3.91 -3.13
N ALA A 114 -12.52 -3.97 -2.35
CA ALA A 114 -11.21 -3.52 -2.75
C ALA A 114 -10.25 -4.70 -2.93
N PHE A 115 -9.36 -4.61 -3.91
CA PHE A 115 -8.32 -5.59 -4.13
C PHE A 115 -7.00 -5.09 -3.53
N HIS A 116 -6.84 -5.30 -2.22
CA HIS A 116 -5.63 -4.89 -1.48
C HIS A 116 -4.69 -6.05 -1.14
N CYS A 117 -4.99 -7.25 -1.60
CA CYS A 117 -4.21 -8.45 -1.27
C CYS A 117 -3.78 -9.19 -2.54
N GLN A 118 -2.62 -8.80 -3.09
CA GLN A 118 -2.03 -9.48 -4.23
C GLN A 118 -1.57 -10.88 -3.83
N PRO A 119 -1.92 -11.94 -4.59
CA PRO A 119 -1.48 -13.32 -4.32
C PRO A 119 0.02 -13.46 -4.13
N GLU A 120 0.83 -12.76 -4.91
CA GLU A 120 2.28 -12.76 -4.82
C GLU A 120 2.77 -12.36 -3.42
N ASN A 121 2.17 -11.35 -2.80
CA ASN A 121 2.54 -10.92 -1.45
C ASN A 121 2.28 -12.00 -0.39
N ILE A 122 1.23 -12.82 -0.58
CA ILE A 122 0.95 -13.97 0.29
C ILE A 122 1.98 -15.06 0.04
N THR A 123 2.21 -15.42 -1.22
CA THR A 123 3.05 -16.55 -1.60
C THR A 123 4.54 -16.28 -1.37
N PHE A 124 4.99 -15.02 -1.39
CA PHE A 124 6.34 -14.64 -0.93
C PHE A 124 6.61 -15.07 0.52
N SER A 125 5.62 -15.03 1.38
CA SER A 125 5.75 -15.46 2.78
C SER A 125 6.03 -16.94 2.94
N PHE A 126 5.73 -17.74 1.91
CA PHE A 126 5.98 -19.18 1.82
C PHE A 126 7.12 -19.54 0.84
N HIS A 127 7.93 -18.56 0.43
CA HIS A 127 8.97 -18.69 -0.60
C HIS A 127 8.45 -19.17 -1.97
N LEU A 128 7.18 -18.95 -2.26
CA LEU A 128 6.50 -19.34 -3.51
C LEU A 128 6.11 -18.14 -4.38
N GLY A 129 6.52 -16.92 -4.02
CA GLY A 129 6.13 -15.68 -4.72
C GLY A 129 6.42 -15.66 -6.22
N ASN A 130 7.46 -16.39 -6.64
CA ASN A 130 7.83 -16.53 -8.05
C ASN A 130 7.12 -17.71 -8.77
N ASN A 131 6.30 -18.49 -8.07
CA ASN A 131 5.61 -19.63 -8.67
C ASN A 131 4.28 -19.20 -9.31
N LYS A 132 4.32 -18.96 -10.63
CA LYS A 132 3.14 -18.52 -11.39
C LYS A 132 1.92 -19.43 -11.21
N ARG A 133 2.09 -20.75 -11.19
CA ARG A 133 0.98 -21.71 -11.05
C ARG A 133 0.27 -21.57 -9.70
N VAL A 134 1.05 -21.32 -8.64
CA VAL A 134 0.50 -21.10 -7.29
C VAL A 134 -0.23 -19.78 -7.24
N ASN A 135 0.36 -18.72 -7.79
CA ASN A 135 -0.29 -17.40 -7.84
C ASN A 135 -1.59 -17.44 -8.66
N ASP A 136 -1.59 -18.03 -9.87
CA ASP A 136 -2.77 -18.20 -10.71
C ASP A 136 -3.88 -18.98 -9.98
N TRP A 137 -3.51 -20.01 -9.20
CA TRP A 137 -4.45 -20.76 -8.38
C TRP A 137 -5.07 -19.89 -7.27
N VAL A 138 -4.28 -19.04 -6.61
CA VAL A 138 -4.79 -18.11 -5.57
C VAL A 138 -5.71 -17.06 -6.20
N TYR A 139 -5.33 -16.46 -7.36
CA TYR A 139 -6.21 -15.55 -8.12
C TYR A 139 -7.55 -16.21 -8.43
N LYS A 140 -7.53 -17.44 -8.99
CA LYS A 140 -8.74 -18.20 -9.28
C LYS A 140 -9.58 -18.46 -8.02
N LYS A 141 -8.92 -18.81 -6.91
CA LYS A 141 -9.63 -19.05 -5.65
C LYS A 141 -10.30 -17.80 -5.12
N PHE A 142 -9.62 -16.66 -5.12
CA PHE A 142 -10.17 -15.37 -4.71
C PHE A 142 -11.31 -14.95 -5.62
N ARG A 143 -11.13 -15.08 -6.93
CA ARG A 143 -12.18 -14.81 -7.92
C ARG A 143 -13.45 -15.59 -7.63
N ASP A 144 -13.33 -16.94 -7.57
CA ASP A 144 -14.48 -17.85 -7.52
C ASP A 144 -15.19 -17.82 -6.15
N THR A 145 -14.46 -17.54 -5.07
CA THR A 145 -15.05 -17.57 -3.72
C THR A 145 -15.52 -16.21 -3.22
N PHE A 146 -15.03 -15.12 -3.81
CA PHE A 146 -15.27 -13.78 -3.28
C PHE A 146 -15.52 -12.73 -4.38
N TYR A 147 -14.54 -12.41 -5.21
CA TYR A 147 -14.59 -11.20 -6.04
C TYR A 147 -15.59 -11.22 -7.18
N ASN A 148 -15.88 -12.37 -7.83
CA ASN A 148 -16.89 -12.44 -8.90
C ASN A 148 -18.34 -12.38 -8.39
N ARG A 149 -18.54 -12.14 -7.10
CA ARG A 149 -19.82 -11.87 -6.48
C ARG A 149 -20.10 -10.37 -6.30
N PHE A 150 -19.14 -9.52 -6.65
CA PHE A 150 -19.29 -8.06 -6.65
C PHE A 150 -19.48 -7.53 -8.06
N THR A 151 -20.28 -6.46 -8.20
CA THR A 151 -20.39 -5.71 -9.44
C THR A 151 -19.32 -4.65 -9.58
N HIS A 152 -18.78 -4.15 -8.45
CA HIS A 152 -17.76 -3.10 -8.39
C HIS A 152 -16.57 -3.51 -7.53
N ILE A 153 -15.36 -3.40 -8.09
CA ILE A 153 -14.10 -3.64 -7.38
C ILE A 153 -13.17 -2.44 -7.51
N HIS A 154 -12.73 -1.89 -6.39
CA HIS A 154 -11.64 -0.91 -6.30
C HIS A 154 -10.29 -1.61 -6.52
N CYS A 155 -9.55 -1.15 -7.51
CA CYS A 155 -8.19 -1.57 -7.84
C CYS A 155 -7.22 -0.42 -7.60
N PRO A 156 -6.13 -0.57 -6.82
CA PRO A 156 -5.25 0.56 -6.50
C PRO A 156 -4.38 1.01 -7.69
N SER A 157 -4.29 0.23 -8.77
CA SER A 157 -3.49 0.54 -9.94
C SER A 157 -4.02 -0.11 -11.22
N ASN A 158 -3.60 0.42 -12.37
CA ASN A 158 -3.89 -0.18 -13.68
C ASN A 158 -3.30 -1.59 -13.82
N MET A 159 -2.11 -1.83 -13.25
CA MET A 159 -1.49 -3.15 -13.25
C MET A 159 -2.41 -4.18 -12.56
N ILE A 160 -2.93 -3.86 -11.37
CA ILE A 160 -3.86 -4.74 -10.66
C ILE A 160 -5.14 -4.95 -11.46
N ALA A 161 -5.73 -3.89 -12.02
CA ALA A 161 -6.93 -4.03 -12.86
C ALA A 161 -6.68 -4.95 -14.07
N ASN A 162 -5.51 -4.86 -14.72
CA ASN A 162 -5.15 -5.73 -15.83
C ASN A 162 -4.96 -7.19 -15.38
N GLN A 163 -4.24 -7.41 -14.27
CA GLN A 163 -4.10 -8.76 -13.69
C GLN A 163 -5.46 -9.40 -13.38
N LEU A 164 -6.41 -8.63 -12.83
CA LEU A 164 -7.75 -9.14 -12.56
C LEU A 164 -8.51 -9.52 -13.84
N ARG A 165 -8.42 -8.69 -14.89
CA ARG A 165 -9.01 -9.02 -16.21
C ARG A 165 -8.41 -10.28 -16.81
N GLU A 166 -7.08 -10.43 -16.79
CA GLU A 166 -6.37 -11.62 -17.26
C GLU A 166 -6.78 -12.89 -16.52
N HIS A 167 -7.13 -12.78 -15.23
CA HIS A 167 -7.61 -13.89 -14.42
C HIS A 167 -9.13 -14.09 -14.47
N GLY A 168 -9.85 -13.38 -15.36
CA GLY A 168 -11.28 -13.57 -15.60
C GLY A 168 -12.20 -13.01 -14.51
N TYR A 169 -11.81 -11.93 -13.86
CA TYR A 169 -12.69 -11.18 -12.97
C TYR A 169 -13.70 -10.38 -13.82
N THR A 170 -14.98 -10.44 -13.47
CA THR A 170 -16.07 -9.91 -14.30
C THR A 170 -16.66 -8.59 -13.82
N ALA A 171 -16.30 -8.15 -12.61
CA ALA A 171 -16.77 -6.89 -12.04
C ALA A 171 -16.30 -5.66 -12.85
N LYS A 172 -17.01 -4.54 -12.72
CA LYS A 172 -16.50 -3.22 -13.11
C LYS A 172 -15.33 -2.86 -12.22
N LEU A 173 -14.15 -2.69 -12.82
CA LEU A 173 -12.92 -2.38 -12.11
C LEU A 173 -12.70 -0.87 -12.08
N HIS A 174 -12.72 -0.30 -10.88
CA HIS A 174 -12.45 1.11 -10.63
C HIS A 174 -10.99 1.28 -10.23
N VAL A 175 -10.20 1.92 -11.10
CA VAL A 175 -8.79 2.20 -10.78
C VAL A 175 -8.74 3.46 -9.93
N ILE A 176 -8.60 3.28 -8.63
CA ILE A 176 -8.62 4.35 -7.63
C ILE A 176 -7.35 4.21 -6.78
N SER A 177 -6.49 5.23 -6.77
CA SER A 177 -5.29 5.26 -5.93
C SER A 177 -5.64 5.18 -4.43
N ASN A 178 -4.77 4.59 -3.63
CA ASN A 178 -4.88 4.68 -2.15
C ASN A 178 -4.65 6.10 -1.63
N GLY A 179 -4.15 6.98 -2.48
CA GLY A 179 -4.05 8.41 -2.26
C GLY A 179 -2.88 8.86 -1.39
N ILE A 180 -2.39 10.05 -1.68
CA ILE A 180 -1.34 10.74 -0.93
C ILE A 180 -2.03 11.69 0.05
N GLY A 181 -1.70 11.57 1.34
CA GLY A 181 -2.21 12.47 2.37
C GLY A 181 -1.70 13.91 2.19
N ALA A 182 -2.50 14.90 2.54
CA ALA A 182 -2.20 16.33 2.36
C ALA A 182 -0.93 16.82 3.08
N ALA A 183 -0.41 16.05 4.04
CA ALA A 183 0.85 16.36 4.72
C ALA A 183 2.10 16.13 3.85
N TYR A 184 1.98 15.34 2.77
CA TYR A 184 3.06 15.07 1.83
C TYR A 184 2.97 16.04 0.66
N TYR A 185 3.86 17.02 0.62
CA TYR A 185 3.96 18.01 -0.44
C TYR A 185 5.40 18.45 -0.63
N TYR A 186 5.72 19.09 -1.74
CA TYR A 186 7.06 19.58 -2.01
C TYR A 186 7.52 20.53 -0.93
N GLN A 187 8.54 20.11 -0.21
CA GLN A 187 9.24 20.93 0.79
C GLN A 187 10.68 20.44 0.90
N LYS A 188 11.61 21.35 0.91
CA LYS A 188 13.02 21.05 1.21
C LYS A 188 13.36 21.70 2.54
N ARG A 189 14.11 20.97 3.37
CA ARG A 189 14.61 21.45 4.65
C ARG A 189 16.13 21.35 4.68
N GLU A 190 16.75 22.20 5.44
CA GLU A 190 18.18 22.08 5.75
C GLU A 190 18.47 20.71 6.37
N LYS A 191 19.57 20.12 5.95
CA LYS A 191 20.01 18.82 6.46
C LYS A 191 20.47 18.95 7.89
N GLU A 192 20.03 18.04 8.74
CA GLU A 192 20.57 17.87 10.09
C GLU A 192 22.05 17.51 10.02
N ASP A 193 22.82 17.75 11.09
CA ASP A 193 24.26 17.58 11.15
C ASP A 193 24.75 16.22 10.66
N TRP A 194 24.01 15.15 10.96
CA TRP A 194 24.35 13.78 10.54
C TRP A 194 24.19 13.54 9.02
N LEU A 195 23.45 14.40 8.32
CA LEU A 195 23.27 14.41 6.85
C LEU A 195 24.11 15.49 6.16
N ALA A 196 24.73 16.40 6.91
CA ALA A 196 25.49 17.52 6.35
C ALA A 196 26.61 17.01 5.42
N GLY A 197 26.70 17.58 4.22
CA GLY A 197 27.71 17.22 3.22
C GLY A 197 27.54 15.84 2.58
N LYS A 198 26.47 15.10 2.88
CA LYS A 198 26.18 13.78 2.31
C LYS A 198 25.07 13.86 1.27
N PHE A 199 25.07 12.90 0.36
CA PHE A 199 23.95 12.60 -0.55
C PHE A 199 23.05 11.55 0.09
N ALA A 200 21.90 11.98 0.57
CA ALA A 200 20.97 11.13 1.31
C ALA A 200 20.08 10.32 0.38
N VAL A 201 20.26 9.00 0.37
CA VAL A 201 19.43 8.02 -0.36
C VAL A 201 18.52 7.32 0.62
N ILE A 202 17.22 7.37 0.40
CA ILE A 202 16.23 6.75 1.29
C ILE A 202 15.37 5.71 0.58
N MET A 203 15.09 4.61 1.28
CA MET A 203 14.03 3.66 0.94
C MET A 203 13.12 3.46 2.15
N VAL A 204 11.82 3.56 1.93
CA VAL A 204 10.80 3.37 2.96
C VAL A 204 10.04 2.07 2.71
N GLY A 205 10.04 1.18 3.69
CA GLY A 205 9.30 -0.08 3.58
C GLY A 205 9.69 -1.13 4.60
N ARG A 206 8.83 -2.14 4.75
CA ARG A 206 9.09 -3.28 5.64
C ARG A 206 10.32 -4.06 5.17
N TYR A 207 11.13 -4.56 6.11
CA TYR A 207 12.28 -5.40 5.78
C TYR A 207 11.84 -6.83 5.50
N SER A 208 11.43 -7.09 4.26
CA SER A 208 10.87 -8.35 3.78
C SER A 208 11.40 -8.70 2.39
N GLY A 209 11.24 -9.96 1.98
CA GLY A 209 11.88 -10.50 0.77
C GLY A 209 11.46 -9.80 -0.53
N GLU A 210 10.20 -9.39 -0.62
CA GLU A 210 9.65 -8.71 -1.80
C GLU A 210 10.14 -7.27 -1.94
N LYS A 211 10.65 -6.65 -0.85
CA LYS A 211 11.12 -5.26 -0.87
C LYS A 211 12.54 -5.09 -1.39
N ARG A 212 13.35 -6.14 -1.36
CA ARG A 212 14.68 -6.18 -1.97
C ARG A 212 15.63 -5.05 -1.55
N GLN A 213 15.62 -4.64 -0.27
CA GLN A 213 16.59 -3.67 0.25
C GLN A 213 18.04 -4.12 0.08
N ASP A 214 18.29 -5.42 -0.03
CA ASP A 214 19.60 -5.99 -0.37
C ASP A 214 20.16 -5.46 -1.70
N GLU A 215 19.34 -5.23 -2.72
CA GLU A 215 19.78 -4.63 -3.99
C GLU A 215 20.25 -3.19 -3.80
N LEU A 216 19.52 -2.39 -3.03
CA LEU A 216 19.91 -1.01 -2.74
C LEU A 216 21.21 -0.94 -1.94
N ILE A 217 21.35 -1.77 -0.90
CA ILE A 217 22.59 -1.83 -0.09
C ILE A 217 23.79 -2.15 -1.00
N GLU A 218 23.64 -3.14 -1.87
CA GLU A 218 24.69 -3.57 -2.77
C GLU A 218 24.99 -2.51 -3.86
N ALA A 219 23.97 -1.81 -4.37
CA ALA A 219 24.16 -0.72 -5.32
C ALA A 219 24.92 0.44 -4.70
N CYS A 220 24.63 0.80 -3.45
CA CYS A 220 25.40 1.83 -2.72
C CYS A 220 26.87 1.45 -2.54
N LYS A 221 27.19 0.15 -2.37
CA LYS A 221 28.61 -0.32 -2.32
C LYS A 221 29.30 -0.19 -3.66
N ARG A 222 28.59 -0.46 -4.77
CA ARG A 222 29.14 -0.41 -6.14
C ARG A 222 29.19 1.00 -6.72
N SER A 223 28.48 1.96 -6.12
CA SER A 223 28.47 3.34 -6.57
C SER A 223 29.88 3.95 -6.55
N ARG A 224 30.21 4.70 -7.60
CA ARG A 224 31.47 5.50 -7.66
C ARG A 224 31.52 6.58 -6.56
N HIS A 225 30.35 6.97 -6.07
CA HIS A 225 30.16 7.98 -5.02
C HIS A 225 29.83 7.39 -3.65
N ALA A 226 30.11 6.09 -3.41
CA ALA A 226 29.79 5.39 -2.16
C ALA A 226 30.16 6.17 -0.88
N ARG A 227 31.29 6.92 -0.89
CA ARG A 227 31.74 7.76 0.25
C ARG A 227 30.87 9.00 0.49
N GLN A 228 30.12 9.45 -0.51
CA GLN A 228 29.18 10.58 -0.39
C GLN A 228 27.80 10.14 0.04
N ILE A 229 27.43 8.87 -0.23
CA ILE A 229 26.09 8.37 0.02
C ILE A 229 25.87 8.14 1.51
N GLN A 230 24.78 8.73 2.06
CA GLN A 230 24.20 8.34 3.32
C GLN A 230 22.95 7.51 3.04
N LEU A 231 23.02 6.21 3.26
CA LEU A 231 21.87 5.31 3.08
C LEU A 231 20.98 5.33 4.31
N ILE A 232 19.67 5.48 4.07
CA ILE A 232 18.60 5.44 5.07
C ILE A 232 17.60 4.35 4.67
N LEU A 233 17.46 3.36 5.51
CA LEU A 233 16.42 2.33 5.38
C LEU A 233 15.35 2.59 6.44
N ALA A 234 14.25 3.22 6.05
CA ALA A 234 13.17 3.59 6.94
C ALA A 234 12.13 2.45 7.03
N GLY A 235 12.20 1.69 8.10
CA GLY A 235 11.29 0.56 8.29
C GLY A 235 11.75 -0.42 9.37
N LYS A 236 11.02 -1.51 9.48
CA LYS A 236 11.34 -2.66 10.34
C LYS A 236 10.81 -3.94 9.71
N GLY A 237 11.33 -5.09 10.08
CA GLY A 237 10.81 -6.35 9.57
C GLY A 237 11.74 -7.56 9.83
N PRO A 238 11.33 -8.75 9.39
CA PRO A 238 12.01 -10.00 9.73
C PRO A 238 13.44 -10.08 9.19
N LEU A 239 13.77 -9.33 8.12
CA LEU A 239 15.10 -9.34 7.50
C LEU A 239 16.07 -8.30 8.09
N GLU A 240 15.71 -7.61 9.17
CA GLU A 240 16.55 -6.55 9.75
C GLU A 240 17.98 -7.03 10.08
N LYS A 241 18.12 -8.19 10.73
CA LYS A 241 19.45 -8.77 11.06
C LYS A 241 20.27 -9.05 9.80
N LYS A 242 19.63 -9.57 8.73
CA LYS A 242 20.29 -9.80 7.43
C LYS A 242 20.80 -8.49 6.85
N TYR A 243 19.97 -7.46 6.83
CA TYR A 243 20.31 -6.17 6.23
C TYR A 243 21.37 -5.42 7.03
N ARG A 244 21.33 -5.44 8.36
CA ARG A 244 22.41 -4.91 9.20
C ARG A 244 23.77 -5.52 8.83
N LYS A 245 23.82 -6.86 8.68
CA LYS A 245 25.04 -7.56 8.25
C LYS A 245 25.45 -7.17 6.81
N LEU A 246 24.51 -7.02 5.89
CA LEU A 246 24.82 -6.59 4.52
C LEU A 246 25.34 -5.15 4.48
N CYS A 247 24.95 -4.28 5.41
CA CYS A 247 25.45 -2.92 5.49
C CYS A 247 26.92 -2.81 5.95
N GLU A 248 27.49 -3.90 6.47
CA GLU A 248 28.92 -3.94 6.81
C GLU A 248 29.76 -3.67 5.54
N GLY A 249 30.77 -2.81 5.67
CA GLY A 249 31.63 -2.40 4.56
C GLY A 249 31.15 -1.21 3.73
N LEU A 250 29.98 -0.63 4.03
CA LEU A 250 29.62 0.68 3.50
C LEU A 250 30.47 1.79 4.14
N PRO A 251 30.92 2.80 3.38
CA PRO A 251 31.79 3.87 3.91
C PRO A 251 31.14 4.71 5.00
N ASN A 252 29.81 4.94 4.91
CA ASN A 252 29.04 5.64 5.93
C ASN A 252 28.12 4.64 6.66
N PRO A 253 27.98 4.74 7.99
CA PRO A 253 27.04 3.92 8.75
C PRO A 253 25.63 4.10 8.25
N VAL A 254 24.93 2.98 7.95
CA VAL A 254 23.54 3.02 7.48
C VAL A 254 22.60 3.35 8.63
N VAL A 255 21.67 4.27 8.39
CA VAL A 255 20.59 4.55 9.33
C VAL A 255 19.45 3.57 9.04
N MET A 256 19.16 2.72 10.01
CA MET A 256 18.03 1.76 9.95
C MET A 256 17.10 2.07 11.13
N ASP A 257 15.98 2.72 10.85
CA ASP A 257 15.05 3.16 11.88
C ASP A 257 13.58 3.09 11.41
N PHE A 258 12.67 3.15 12.37
CA PHE A 258 11.23 3.19 12.12
C PHE A 258 10.67 4.52 12.66
N TYR A 259 10.35 5.41 11.76
CA TYR A 259 9.91 6.77 12.07
C TYR A 259 8.39 6.87 12.29
N SER A 260 7.96 7.83 13.11
CA SER A 260 6.57 8.29 13.09
C SER A 260 6.25 8.95 11.74
N PRO A 261 4.98 9.04 11.32
CA PRO A 261 4.63 9.70 10.06
C PRO A 261 5.18 11.13 9.95
N GLU A 262 5.12 11.91 11.03
CA GLU A 262 5.60 13.30 11.07
C GLU A 262 7.12 13.35 10.89
N ARG A 263 7.85 12.49 11.60
CA ARG A 263 9.31 12.43 11.50
C ARG A 263 9.75 11.90 10.13
N LEU A 264 9.02 10.97 9.53
CA LEU A 264 9.30 10.48 8.18
C LEU A 264 9.22 11.62 7.15
N ILE A 265 8.20 12.49 7.23
CA ILE A 265 8.07 13.65 6.35
C ILE A 265 9.28 14.59 6.51
N GLU A 266 9.75 14.83 7.73
CA GLU A 266 10.93 15.65 7.99
C GLU A 266 12.20 15.03 7.38
N ILE A 267 12.38 13.72 7.49
CA ILE A 267 13.52 13.01 6.89
C ILE A 267 13.43 13.04 5.36
N LEU A 268 12.25 12.77 4.77
CA LEU A 268 12.05 12.86 3.32
C LEU A 268 12.40 14.25 2.79
N ALA A 269 12.05 15.32 3.50
CA ALA A 269 12.34 16.70 3.11
C ALA A 269 13.86 17.04 3.11
N GLN A 270 14.69 16.24 3.77
CA GLN A 270 16.15 16.39 3.86
C GLN A 270 16.92 15.46 2.92
N CYS A 271 16.23 14.43 2.35
CA CYS A 271 16.86 13.49 1.44
C CYS A 271 17.02 14.05 0.02
N ASP A 272 17.89 13.42 -0.76
CA ASP A 272 18.23 13.81 -2.13
C ASP A 272 17.62 12.85 -3.17
N LEU A 273 17.44 11.57 -2.82
CA LEU A 273 16.95 10.55 -3.75
C LEU A 273 16.12 9.50 -3.01
N TYR A 274 15.03 9.08 -3.64
CA TYR A 274 14.24 7.93 -3.18
C TYR A 274 14.56 6.71 -4.05
N VAL A 275 14.72 5.54 -3.46
CA VAL A 275 14.92 4.29 -4.23
C VAL A 275 13.85 3.29 -3.84
N HIS A 276 13.31 2.59 -4.84
CA HIS A 276 12.26 1.59 -4.65
C HIS A 276 12.61 0.29 -5.37
N THR A 277 13.18 -0.66 -4.65
CA THR A 277 13.66 -1.94 -5.21
C THR A 277 12.63 -3.06 -5.16
N SER A 278 11.39 -2.76 -4.76
CA SER A 278 10.36 -3.79 -4.53
C SER A 278 10.01 -4.57 -5.77
N ASP A 279 9.96 -5.88 -5.62
CA ASP A 279 9.66 -6.85 -6.67
C ASP A 279 8.14 -7.05 -6.87
N ALA A 280 7.33 -6.83 -5.82
CA ALA A 280 5.88 -6.92 -5.87
C ALA A 280 5.22 -5.77 -5.09
N GLU A 281 4.37 -5.00 -5.76
CA GLU A 281 3.63 -3.86 -5.20
C GLU A 281 2.30 -3.68 -5.90
N ILE A 282 1.25 -3.45 -5.13
CA ILE A 282 -0.06 -3.09 -5.69
C ILE A 282 -0.14 -1.62 -6.10
N GLU A 283 0.62 -0.72 -5.43
CA GLU A 283 0.68 0.71 -5.76
C GLU A 283 1.94 1.41 -5.21
N ALA A 284 2.54 0.94 -4.09
CA ALA A 284 3.70 1.57 -3.45
C ALA A 284 3.46 2.99 -2.91
N MET A 285 2.58 3.12 -1.91
CA MET A 285 2.28 4.40 -1.26
C MET A 285 3.53 5.17 -0.80
N SER A 286 4.54 4.48 -0.26
CA SER A 286 5.78 5.13 0.18
C SER A 286 6.57 5.79 -0.96
N CYS A 287 6.49 5.26 -2.18
CA CYS A 287 7.07 5.89 -3.35
C CYS A 287 6.31 7.17 -3.72
N MET A 288 4.97 7.11 -3.70
CA MET A 288 4.13 8.28 -3.97
C MET A 288 4.34 9.39 -2.94
N GLU A 289 4.43 9.05 -1.66
CA GLU A 289 4.70 9.97 -0.56
C GLU A 289 6.08 10.64 -0.72
N ALA A 290 7.09 9.87 -1.12
CA ALA A 290 8.44 10.39 -1.33
C ALA A 290 8.50 11.38 -2.51
N PHE A 291 7.92 11.04 -3.67
CA PHE A 291 7.95 11.97 -4.79
C PHE A 291 7.02 13.17 -4.59
N ALA A 292 5.95 13.06 -3.78
CA ALA A 292 5.16 14.20 -3.36
C ALA A 292 5.98 15.20 -2.52
N CYS A 293 6.90 14.69 -1.70
CA CYS A 293 7.87 15.52 -0.96
C CYS A 293 8.99 16.08 -1.85
N GLY A 294 9.00 15.77 -3.14
CA GLY A 294 9.97 16.26 -4.12
C GLY A 294 11.23 15.38 -4.25
N LEU A 295 11.17 14.10 -3.89
CA LEU A 295 12.26 13.18 -4.19
C LEU A 295 12.10 12.55 -5.56
N VAL A 296 13.16 12.57 -6.35
CA VAL A 296 13.19 11.78 -7.59
C VAL A 296 13.24 10.30 -7.22
N PRO A 297 12.31 9.46 -7.70
CA PRO A 297 12.36 8.04 -7.42
C PRO A 297 13.23 7.30 -8.47
N VAL A 298 13.99 6.31 -8.00
CA VAL A 298 14.62 5.27 -8.84
C VAL A 298 13.95 3.95 -8.50
N ILE A 299 13.27 3.36 -9.48
CA ILE A 299 12.27 2.31 -9.29
C ILE A 299 12.68 1.04 -10.04
N ALA A 300 12.58 -0.12 -9.38
CA ALA A 300 12.75 -1.41 -10.02
C ALA A 300 11.60 -1.67 -11.03
N ASP A 301 11.96 -1.92 -12.29
CA ASP A 301 11.00 -2.31 -13.33
C ASP A 301 10.69 -3.81 -13.20
N SER A 302 9.75 -4.13 -12.33
CA SER A 302 9.28 -5.51 -12.10
C SER A 302 7.86 -5.68 -12.66
N PRO A 303 7.58 -6.77 -13.40
CA PRO A 303 6.25 -7.05 -13.93
C PRO A 303 5.19 -7.35 -12.85
N ARG A 304 5.62 -7.53 -11.60
CA ARG A 304 4.74 -7.76 -10.44
C ARG A 304 4.50 -6.52 -9.61
N SER A 305 5.09 -5.39 -10.01
CA SER A 305 5.01 -4.13 -9.29
C SER A 305 4.28 -3.07 -10.11
N ALA A 306 3.33 -2.39 -9.49
CA ALA A 306 2.67 -1.24 -10.10
C ALA A 306 3.54 0.03 -10.04
N THR A 307 4.65 0.02 -9.32
CA THR A 307 5.48 1.21 -9.07
C THR A 307 6.08 1.82 -10.34
N PRO A 308 6.48 1.05 -11.39
CA PRO A 308 7.01 1.61 -12.63
C PRO A 308 6.08 2.63 -13.31
N GLN A 309 4.75 2.56 -13.09
CA GLN A 309 3.79 3.54 -13.62
C GLN A 309 4.06 4.99 -13.15
N PHE A 310 4.81 5.18 -12.08
CA PHE A 310 5.14 6.49 -11.52
C PHE A 310 6.38 7.12 -12.16
N ALA A 311 7.17 6.36 -12.89
CA ALA A 311 8.35 6.89 -13.58
C ALA A 311 7.96 7.91 -14.64
N LEU A 312 8.50 9.12 -14.56
CA LEU A 312 8.27 10.18 -15.55
C LEU A 312 9.18 10.05 -16.78
N ASP A 313 10.30 9.36 -16.64
CA ASP A 313 11.17 8.95 -17.73
C ASP A 313 12.04 7.74 -17.34
N GLU A 314 12.81 7.21 -18.28
CA GLU A 314 13.62 6.00 -18.13
C GLU A 314 14.77 6.13 -17.11
N ARG A 315 15.20 7.35 -16.76
CA ARG A 315 16.24 7.59 -15.76
C ARG A 315 15.77 7.20 -14.35
N SER A 316 14.46 7.17 -14.16
CA SER A 316 13.82 6.70 -12.91
C SER A 316 13.58 5.19 -12.88
N LEU A 317 14.00 4.44 -13.90
CA LEU A 317 13.82 2.99 -13.96
C LEU A 317 15.16 2.25 -14.01
N PHE A 318 15.18 1.06 -13.40
CA PHE A 318 16.23 0.07 -13.58
C PHE A 318 15.62 -1.34 -13.64
N PRO A 319 16.19 -2.29 -14.41
CA PRO A 319 15.68 -3.66 -14.45
C PRO A 319 15.74 -4.31 -13.06
N ALA A 320 14.66 -4.90 -12.59
CA ALA A 320 14.61 -5.57 -11.28
C ALA A 320 15.73 -6.63 -11.18
N GLY A 321 16.52 -6.57 -10.12
CA GLY A 321 17.70 -7.44 -9.92
C GLY A 321 19.01 -6.93 -10.51
N ASP A 322 18.98 -5.91 -11.36
CA ASP A 322 20.19 -5.31 -11.95
C ASP A 322 20.80 -4.24 -11.04
N VAL A 323 21.60 -4.71 -10.09
CA VAL A 323 22.28 -3.85 -9.10
C VAL A 323 23.25 -2.88 -9.73
N ASP A 324 23.88 -3.24 -10.85
CA ASP A 324 24.86 -2.37 -11.52
C ASP A 324 24.15 -1.21 -12.22
N THR A 325 22.99 -1.45 -12.83
CA THR A 325 22.17 -0.37 -13.40
C THR A 325 21.60 0.50 -12.29
N LEU A 326 21.17 -0.06 -11.16
CA LEU A 326 20.73 0.73 -10.00
C LEU A 326 21.85 1.66 -9.49
N ALA A 327 23.08 1.14 -9.34
CA ALA A 327 24.23 1.95 -8.94
C ALA A 327 24.48 3.11 -9.93
N LYS A 328 24.44 2.84 -11.23
CA LYS A 328 24.59 3.87 -12.29
C LYS A 328 23.49 4.93 -12.22
N ARG A 329 22.23 4.55 -11.92
CA ARG A 329 21.11 5.51 -11.77
C ARG A 329 21.33 6.42 -10.54
N ILE A 330 21.81 5.86 -9.42
CA ILE A 330 22.16 6.64 -8.23
C ILE A 330 23.29 7.62 -8.57
N ASP A 331 24.37 7.13 -9.19
CA ASP A 331 25.50 7.96 -9.62
C ASP A 331 25.07 9.11 -10.54
N TYR A 332 24.19 8.81 -11.50
CA TYR A 332 23.64 9.82 -12.41
C TYR A 332 22.98 10.98 -11.65
N TRP A 333 22.11 10.69 -10.68
CA TRP A 333 21.42 11.74 -9.93
C TRP A 333 22.32 12.51 -8.95
N ILE A 334 23.46 11.93 -8.57
CA ILE A 334 24.52 12.65 -7.83
C ILE A 334 25.23 13.63 -8.76
N GLU A 335 25.56 13.21 -9.97
CA GLU A 335 26.37 13.96 -10.93
C GLU A 335 25.57 15.05 -11.67
N HIS A 336 24.22 14.96 -11.69
CA HIS A 336 23.35 15.90 -12.42
C HIS A 336 22.38 16.63 -11.46
N PRO A 337 22.88 17.48 -10.55
CA PRO A 337 22.06 18.12 -9.52
C PRO A 337 21.02 19.09 -10.10
N GLU A 338 21.27 19.73 -11.25
CA GLU A 338 20.33 20.64 -11.89
C GLU A 338 19.13 19.86 -12.45
N GLU A 339 19.40 18.79 -13.20
CA GLU A 339 18.34 17.94 -13.76
C GLU A 339 17.52 17.26 -12.62
N ARG A 340 18.20 16.87 -11.53
CA ARG A 340 17.49 16.33 -10.36
C ARG A 340 16.53 17.36 -9.78
N ARG A 341 16.94 18.62 -9.61
CA ARG A 341 16.07 19.70 -9.10
C ARG A 341 14.88 19.94 -10.00
N GLU A 342 15.05 19.95 -11.33
CA GLU A 342 13.95 20.05 -12.27
C GLU A 342 12.97 18.87 -12.08
N MET A 343 13.49 17.64 -12.00
CA MET A 343 12.68 16.46 -11.84
C MET A 343 11.97 16.38 -10.47
N GLU A 344 12.57 16.89 -9.41
CA GLU A 344 11.93 17.02 -8.09
C GLU A 344 10.60 17.80 -8.18
N HIS A 345 10.59 18.94 -8.88
CA HIS A 345 9.39 19.72 -9.11
C HIS A 345 8.36 19.00 -9.99
N ARG A 346 8.81 18.34 -11.07
CA ARG A 346 7.94 17.59 -11.96
C ARG A 346 7.26 16.43 -11.24
N TYR A 347 7.98 15.72 -10.40
CA TYR A 347 7.43 14.63 -9.59
C TYR A 347 6.43 15.14 -8.56
N ALA A 348 6.73 16.22 -7.86
CA ALA A 348 5.81 16.83 -6.90
C ALA A 348 4.53 17.33 -7.57
N GLU A 349 4.61 17.89 -8.77
CA GLU A 349 3.42 18.30 -9.54
C GLU A 349 2.60 17.07 -9.98
N ASN A 350 3.26 16.02 -10.47
CA ASN A 350 2.59 14.77 -10.84
C ASN A 350 1.90 14.09 -9.65
N ALA A 351 2.41 14.26 -8.43
CA ALA A 351 1.83 13.72 -7.20
C ALA A 351 0.39 14.19 -6.95
N LYS A 352 0.03 15.39 -7.39
CA LYS A 352 -1.31 15.97 -7.21
C LYS A 352 -2.41 15.11 -7.83
N LYS A 353 -2.11 14.34 -8.88
CA LYS A 353 -3.05 13.40 -9.51
C LYS A 353 -3.47 12.27 -8.57
N TYR A 354 -2.62 11.94 -7.61
CA TYR A 354 -2.80 10.86 -6.65
C TYR A 354 -3.21 11.37 -5.26
N SER A 355 -3.82 12.56 -5.18
CA SER A 355 -4.28 13.10 -3.89
C SER A 355 -5.33 12.19 -3.26
N LEU A 356 -5.31 12.08 -1.93
CA LEU A 356 -6.33 11.31 -1.19
C LEU A 356 -7.74 11.85 -1.44
N GLU A 357 -7.89 13.17 -1.61
CA GLU A 357 -9.16 13.80 -1.94
C GLU A 357 -9.74 13.25 -3.25
N ASN A 358 -8.95 13.22 -4.33
CA ASN A 358 -9.39 12.63 -5.60
C ASN A 358 -9.77 11.16 -5.45
N SER A 359 -9.02 10.40 -4.64
CA SER A 359 -9.32 8.99 -4.38
C SER A 359 -10.65 8.83 -3.66
N ILE A 360 -10.96 9.70 -2.71
CA ILE A 360 -12.24 9.66 -1.98
C ILE A 360 -13.42 10.00 -2.88
N LEU A 361 -13.29 11.04 -3.72
CA LEU A 361 -14.35 11.41 -4.68
C LEU A 361 -14.68 10.23 -5.63
N GLN A 362 -13.65 9.55 -6.16
CA GLN A 362 -13.83 8.38 -7.02
C GLN A 362 -14.43 7.18 -6.24
N THR A 363 -14.06 7.01 -4.98
CA THR A 363 -14.62 5.95 -4.12
C THR A 363 -16.09 6.18 -3.82
N GLU A 364 -16.46 7.44 -3.52
CA GLU A 364 -17.86 7.82 -3.33
C GLU A 364 -18.70 7.60 -4.58
N GLU A 365 -18.14 7.89 -5.76
CA GLU A 365 -18.81 7.62 -7.04
C GLU A 365 -19.03 6.13 -7.25
N MET A 366 -18.02 5.30 -7.02
CA MET A 366 -18.17 3.84 -7.05
C MET A 366 -19.27 3.35 -6.09
N PHE A 367 -19.39 3.94 -4.90
CA PHE A 367 -20.45 3.59 -3.95
C PHE A 367 -21.82 4.00 -4.44
N ARG A 368 -21.96 5.20 -5.05
CA ARG A 368 -23.22 5.66 -5.64
C ARG A 368 -23.65 4.75 -6.81
N GLU A 369 -22.74 4.41 -7.71
CA GLU A 369 -23.01 3.47 -8.80
C GLU A 369 -23.55 2.13 -8.26
N ALA A 370 -22.89 1.55 -7.25
CA ALA A 370 -23.33 0.28 -6.65
C ALA A 370 -24.70 0.39 -5.96
N MET A 371 -25.04 1.56 -5.40
CA MET A 371 -26.35 1.81 -4.82
C MET A 371 -27.43 1.98 -5.88
N GLU A 372 -27.16 2.72 -6.94
CA GLU A 372 -28.08 2.98 -8.06
C GLU A 372 -28.43 1.69 -8.80
N GLU A 373 -27.46 0.80 -9.06
CA GLU A 373 -27.68 -0.52 -9.67
C GLU A 373 -28.65 -1.39 -8.86
N MET A 374 -28.73 -1.18 -7.54
CA MET A 374 -29.65 -1.86 -6.64
C MET A 374 -30.93 -1.06 -6.33
N GLY A 375 -31.15 0.08 -7.04
CA GLY A 375 -32.33 0.94 -6.88
C GLY A 375 -32.41 1.65 -5.52
N ARG A 376 -31.25 1.93 -4.88
CA ARG A 376 -31.16 2.61 -3.58
C ARG A 376 -30.64 4.02 -3.73
N VAL A 377 -31.18 4.94 -2.93
CA VAL A 377 -30.74 6.34 -2.83
C VAL A 377 -30.03 6.56 -1.49
N PRO A 378 -28.90 7.33 -1.45
CA PRO A 378 -28.21 7.65 -0.21
C PRO A 378 -29.13 8.29 0.83
N GLY A 379 -29.14 7.75 2.06
CA GLY A 379 -29.93 8.30 3.17
C GLY A 379 -31.32 7.72 3.36
N GLU A 380 -31.86 6.97 2.44
CA GLU A 380 -33.05 6.14 2.63
C GLU A 380 -32.63 4.81 3.28
N GLY A 381 -32.52 4.81 4.60
CA GLY A 381 -32.23 3.58 5.35
C GLY A 381 -33.19 2.44 4.99
N ALA A 382 -32.79 1.20 5.13
CA ALA A 382 -33.66 0.03 4.93
C ALA A 382 -34.95 0.22 5.77
N GLN A 383 -36.10 0.38 5.08
CA GLN A 383 -37.41 0.35 5.68
C GLN A 383 -37.73 -1.04 6.24
#